data_ab90845122d082deb5cd3fcbfddecadd
#
_entry.id   ab90845122d082deb5cd3fcbfddecadd
#
_cell.length_a   1.000
_cell.length_b   1.000
_cell.length_c   1.000
_cell.angle_alpha   90.00
_cell.angle_beta   90.00
_cell.angle_gamma   90.00
#
_symmetry.space_group_name_H-M   'P 1'
#
loop_
_entity.id
_entity.type
_entity.pdbx_description
1 polymer ?
#
loop_
_entity_poly.entity_id
_entity_poly.type
_entity_poly.pdbx_seq_one_letter_code
_entity_poly.pdbx_strand_id
1 'polypeptide(L)'
;MSKPQNSSKKDKPANNGSPILRFFVKTGIFFAGLFLCGVLLAGMALALAWPNLPDLHAMTDYRPRVPLRVYTADKVLIGEFGEERRNVLRFNEIPDVMKSAVLAAEDDRFYQHGGIDWTGVVRAGLTNLINMSKTQGASTITMQVARNFYLSSEKTYSRKFYELLLTFKIESELTKDQILELYMNQIYLGHRAYGFAAASRTYFGKPLSEVTPAEAAMLAGIPKAPSRFNPISNRPRAELRQRYVLGRMLSLGYLTEPEYKTAMAQQIVMKSAEGTPAGGYSIHGEYVAELARQLLFNVYQDNVYSRGINIYTTVQSKDQEAAYRAVREGVLEYTRRAPYPGPEEQLDLPAGTENNPQALDEFLDGVFDKFSDSGDLLTAVVLSASPTEVKLARSSREIITVTDKKVLGVVARALNDKAKPEQRIKRGSVVYIRKLGDNWEIINLPSVQAAFVALSPQDGAIRAMVGGFDFYRGNFNRVTQAWRQPGSNXXXXXXXASRARTSSRSSTPRRSSAA
;
A
#
# COMPACT_ATOMS: atom_id res chain seq x y z
N MET A 1 47.44 48.60 86.79
CA MET A 1 47.81 47.25 86.34
C MET A 1 46.69 46.69 85.45
N SER A 2 46.80 46.80 84.15
CA SER A 2 45.83 46.33 83.21
C SER A 2 46.55 45.50 82.14
N LYS A 3 46.14 44.25 81.98
CA LYS A 3 46.61 43.32 80.94
C LYS A 3 45.91 43.61 79.61
N PRO A 4 46.61 43.56 78.47
CA PRO A 4 45.97 43.66 77.20
C PRO A 4 45.45 42.26 76.72
N GLN A 5 44.22 42.20 76.26
CA GLN A 5 43.66 41.03 75.60
C GLN A 5 44.11 40.98 74.12
N ASN A 6 44.75 39.89 73.77
CA ASN A 6 45.20 39.62 72.40
C ASN A 6 44.09 38.79 71.65
N SER A 7 43.35 39.41 70.73
CA SER A 7 42.35 38.71 69.92
C SER A 7 43.00 38.25 68.61
N SER A 8 43.24 36.95 68.51
CA SER A 8 43.70 36.28 67.26
C SER A 8 42.56 36.21 66.30
N LYS A 9 42.56 37.03 65.25
CA LYS A 9 41.68 36.82 64.04
C LYS A 9 42.25 35.66 63.22
N LYS A 10 41.51 34.57 63.16
CA LYS A 10 41.77 33.48 62.17
C LYS A 10 41.43 33.98 60.77
N ASP A 11 42.42 34.21 59.94
CA ASP A 11 42.26 34.52 58.54
C ASP A 11 41.76 33.26 57.82
N LYS A 12 40.53 33.33 57.22
CA LYS A 12 40.01 32.31 56.30
C LYS A 12 40.86 32.37 55.02
N PRO A 13 41.31 31.22 54.49
CA PRO A 13 42.08 31.24 53.25
C PRO A 13 41.22 31.81 52.12
N ALA A 14 41.73 32.80 51.40
CA ALA A 14 41.11 33.40 50.26
C ALA A 14 41.06 32.35 49.10
N ASN A 15 39.86 31.98 48.71
CA ASN A 15 39.64 31.04 47.59
C ASN A 15 39.85 31.82 46.29
N ASN A 16 41.07 31.82 45.76
CA ASN A 16 41.52 32.57 44.58
C ASN A 16 41.29 31.82 43.28
N GLY A 17 40.16 31.10 43.11
CA GLY A 17 39.79 30.55 41.84
C GLY A 17 39.38 31.68 40.86
N SER A 18 39.94 31.67 39.65
CA SER A 18 39.64 32.69 38.63
C SER A 18 38.12 32.77 38.37
N PRO A 19 37.58 33.97 38.14
CA PRO A 19 36.11 34.10 37.88
C PRO A 19 35.66 33.28 36.66
N ILE A 20 36.53 33.07 35.70
CA ILE A 20 36.28 32.26 34.50
C ILE A 20 36.10 30.80 34.91
N LEU A 21 36.97 30.25 35.76
CA LEU A 21 36.88 28.87 36.24
C LEU A 21 35.56 28.65 37.02
N ARG A 22 35.18 29.60 37.88
CA ARG A 22 33.90 29.54 38.62
C ARG A 22 32.69 29.58 37.71
N PHE A 23 32.75 30.36 36.62
CA PHE A 23 31.69 30.41 35.61
C PHE A 23 31.53 29.03 34.92
N PHE A 24 32.62 28.42 34.42
CA PHE A 24 32.58 27.10 33.78
C PHE A 24 32.10 26.01 34.73
N VAL A 25 32.53 26.04 36.01
CA VAL A 25 32.06 25.06 37.00
C VAL A 25 30.56 25.22 37.26
N LYS A 26 30.07 26.45 37.46
CA LYS A 26 28.62 26.70 37.66
C LYS A 26 27.79 26.29 36.45
N THR A 27 28.28 26.60 35.24
CA THR A 27 27.63 26.19 33.97
C THR A 27 27.63 24.67 33.84
N GLY A 28 28.74 24.02 34.18
CA GLY A 28 28.83 22.55 34.18
C GLY A 28 27.84 21.91 35.17
N ILE A 29 27.75 22.44 36.41
CA ILE A 29 26.78 21.95 37.39
C ILE A 29 25.35 22.16 36.92
N PHE A 30 25.05 23.31 36.29
CA PHE A 30 23.72 23.59 35.75
C PHE A 30 23.33 22.57 34.65
N PHE A 31 24.23 22.32 33.70
CA PHE A 31 23.97 21.34 32.65
C PHE A 31 23.90 19.90 33.19
N ALA A 32 24.72 19.57 34.21
CA ALA A 32 24.64 18.26 34.87
C ALA A 32 23.30 18.09 35.60
N GLY A 33 22.82 19.14 36.27
CA GLY A 33 21.51 19.14 36.92
C GLY A 33 20.36 18.99 35.91
N LEU A 34 20.44 19.74 34.82
CA LEU A 34 19.46 19.65 33.73
C LEU A 34 19.45 18.23 33.12
N PHE A 35 20.62 17.65 32.89
CA PHE A 35 20.77 16.28 32.40
C PHE A 35 20.16 15.28 33.38
N LEU A 36 20.48 15.39 34.67
CA LEU A 36 19.94 14.51 35.71
C LEU A 36 18.40 14.61 35.76
N CYS A 37 17.87 15.83 35.71
CA CYS A 37 16.42 16.07 35.69
C CYS A 37 15.80 15.40 34.47
N GLY A 38 16.42 15.54 33.29
CA GLY A 38 15.98 14.86 32.05
C GLY A 38 15.97 13.34 32.20
N VAL A 39 17.00 12.75 32.79
CA VAL A 39 17.08 11.31 33.05
C VAL A 39 15.97 10.86 34.02
N LEU A 40 15.71 11.62 35.07
CA LEU A 40 14.64 11.30 36.03
C LEU A 40 13.26 11.38 35.39
N LEU A 41 13.01 12.41 34.57
CA LEU A 41 11.75 12.55 33.84
C LEU A 41 11.57 11.41 32.83
N ALA A 42 12.63 11.04 32.11
CA ALA A 42 12.61 9.90 31.17
C ALA A 42 12.35 8.59 31.91
N GLY A 43 12.99 8.38 33.04
CA GLY A 43 12.76 7.19 33.89
C GLY A 43 11.33 7.12 34.41
N MET A 44 10.76 8.24 34.83
CA MET A 44 9.37 8.32 35.29
C MET A 44 8.40 8.02 34.10
N ALA A 45 8.65 8.62 32.95
CA ALA A 45 7.83 8.35 31.74
C ALA A 45 7.90 6.87 31.34
N LEU A 46 9.08 6.27 31.44
CA LEU A 46 9.28 4.84 31.19
C LEU A 46 8.48 3.99 32.20
N ALA A 47 8.59 4.29 33.49
CA ALA A 47 7.89 3.55 34.54
C ALA A 47 6.36 3.61 34.39
N LEU A 48 5.83 4.75 33.94
CA LEU A 48 4.40 4.93 33.70
C LEU A 48 3.92 4.25 32.40
N ALA A 49 4.78 4.22 31.37
CA ALA A 49 4.42 3.66 30.07
C ALA A 49 4.58 2.14 30.00
N TRP A 50 5.54 1.57 30.74
CA TRP A 50 5.92 0.15 30.65
C TRP A 50 4.77 -0.80 30.94
N PRO A 51 3.94 -0.61 32.02
CA PRO A 51 2.82 -1.52 32.28
C PRO A 51 1.70 -1.48 31.22
N ASN A 52 1.65 -0.40 30.43
CA ASN A 52 0.63 -0.22 29.39
C ASN A 52 1.06 -0.78 28.03
N LEU A 53 2.26 -1.37 27.93
CA LEU A 53 2.72 -2.01 26.71
C LEU A 53 1.98 -3.36 26.52
N PRO A 54 1.65 -3.73 25.26
CA PRO A 54 0.98 -5.00 24.97
C PRO A 54 1.72 -6.23 25.54
N ASP A 55 0.96 -7.23 25.91
CA ASP A 55 1.49 -8.53 26.34
C ASP A 55 2.04 -9.27 25.12
N LEU A 56 3.32 -9.63 25.17
CA LEU A 56 4.00 -10.33 24.08
C LEU A 56 3.58 -11.82 23.97
N HIS A 57 3.01 -12.40 25.02
CA HIS A 57 2.49 -13.79 24.94
C HIS A 57 1.35 -13.88 23.91
N ALA A 58 0.54 -12.83 23.79
CA ALA A 58 -0.51 -12.77 22.77
C ALA A 58 0.07 -12.72 21.35
N MET A 59 1.33 -12.32 21.20
CA MET A 59 2.02 -12.23 19.89
C MET A 59 2.59 -13.60 19.47
N THR A 60 3.00 -14.43 20.44
CA THR A 60 3.62 -15.72 20.16
C THR A 60 2.61 -16.88 20.13
N ASP A 61 1.47 -16.77 20.85
CA ASP A 61 0.38 -17.75 20.77
C ASP A 61 -0.56 -17.39 19.61
N TYR A 62 0.03 -17.27 18.44
CA TYR A 62 -0.71 -16.88 17.24
C TYR A 62 -1.47 -18.09 16.68
N ARG A 63 -2.79 -18.09 16.88
CA ARG A 63 -3.70 -19.04 16.20
C ARG A 63 -4.20 -18.35 14.93
N PRO A 64 -3.87 -18.89 13.74
CA PRO A 64 -4.34 -18.28 12.49
C PRO A 64 -5.88 -18.21 12.50
N ARG A 65 -6.41 -17.01 12.45
CA ARG A 65 -7.85 -16.81 12.27
C ARG A 65 -8.20 -17.15 10.84
N VAL A 66 -9.04 -18.18 10.66
CA VAL A 66 -9.45 -18.61 9.32
C VAL A 66 -10.46 -17.57 8.79
N PRO A 67 -10.16 -16.90 7.68
CA PRO A 67 -11.00 -15.80 7.20
C PRO A 67 -12.37 -16.27 6.68
N LEU A 68 -13.31 -15.34 6.66
CA LEU A 68 -14.59 -15.49 5.96
C LEU A 68 -14.32 -15.49 4.46
N ARG A 69 -14.75 -16.53 3.76
CA ARG A 69 -14.60 -16.64 2.30
C ARG A 69 -15.95 -16.63 1.61
N VAL A 70 -16.02 -15.92 0.49
CA VAL A 70 -17.25 -15.81 -0.32
C VAL A 70 -16.98 -16.37 -1.70
N TYR A 71 -17.83 -17.28 -2.12
CA TYR A 71 -17.74 -18.00 -3.39
C TYR A 71 -18.99 -17.78 -4.24
N THR A 72 -18.84 -17.85 -5.54
CA THR A 72 -19.95 -18.00 -6.48
C THR A 72 -20.61 -19.38 -6.31
N ALA A 73 -21.75 -19.59 -6.93
CA ALA A 73 -22.44 -20.89 -6.96
C ALA A 73 -21.57 -21.99 -7.60
N ASP A 74 -20.77 -21.62 -8.59
CA ASP A 74 -19.81 -22.51 -9.26
C ASP A 74 -18.42 -22.50 -8.59
N LYS A 75 -18.35 -22.09 -7.31
CA LYS A 75 -17.20 -22.20 -6.40
C LYS A 75 -15.97 -21.36 -6.76
N VAL A 76 -16.14 -20.26 -7.50
CA VAL A 76 -15.06 -19.29 -7.73
C VAL A 76 -15.00 -18.34 -6.54
N LEU A 77 -13.82 -18.16 -5.96
CA LEU A 77 -13.61 -17.24 -4.84
C LEU A 77 -13.74 -15.78 -5.31
N ILE A 78 -14.65 -15.01 -4.69
CA ILE A 78 -14.91 -13.61 -5.03
C ILE A 78 -14.67 -12.64 -3.87
N GLY A 79 -14.40 -13.15 -2.68
CA GLY A 79 -14.07 -12.30 -1.54
C GLY A 79 -13.51 -13.11 -0.37
N GLU A 80 -12.55 -12.50 0.33
CA GLU A 80 -12.00 -13.05 1.57
C GLU A 80 -11.89 -11.91 2.57
N PHE A 81 -12.49 -12.07 3.74
CA PHE A 81 -12.59 -11.04 4.78
C PHE A 81 -12.12 -11.60 6.11
N GLY A 82 -11.41 -10.80 6.85
CA GLY A 82 -10.82 -11.16 8.14
C GLY A 82 -9.40 -10.67 8.19
N GLU A 83 -8.81 -10.83 9.35
CA GLU A 83 -7.41 -10.48 9.52
C GLU A 83 -6.56 -11.48 8.74
N GLU A 84 -6.12 -11.06 7.58
CA GLU A 84 -4.89 -11.46 6.89
C GLU A 84 -4.76 -12.92 6.39
N ARG A 85 -4.44 -13.07 5.13
CA ARG A 85 -3.88 -14.31 4.57
C ARG A 85 -2.49 -14.51 5.17
N ARG A 86 -2.39 -15.24 6.27
CA ARG A 86 -1.10 -15.59 6.85
C ARG A 86 -0.88 -17.10 6.76
N ASN A 87 0.14 -17.50 6.04
CA ASN A 87 0.74 -18.82 6.14
C ASN A 87 1.90 -18.67 7.13
N VAL A 88 1.64 -18.93 8.40
CA VAL A 88 2.65 -18.79 9.44
C VAL A 88 3.66 -19.93 9.28
N LEU A 89 4.91 -19.58 9.15
CA LEU A 89 6.05 -20.51 9.11
C LEU A 89 6.88 -20.34 10.36
N ARG A 90 7.33 -21.44 10.94
CA ARG A 90 8.32 -21.41 12.01
C ARG A 90 9.68 -21.00 11.43
N PHE A 91 10.55 -20.47 12.26
CA PHE A 91 11.87 -19.96 11.86
C PHE A 91 12.65 -20.98 11.00
N ASN A 92 12.62 -22.26 11.40
CA ASN A 92 13.32 -23.33 10.68
C ASN A 92 12.65 -23.73 9.35
N GLU A 93 11.40 -23.33 9.13
CA GLU A 93 10.67 -23.58 7.87
C GLU A 93 10.91 -22.46 6.85
N ILE A 94 11.47 -21.33 7.28
CA ILE A 94 11.77 -20.18 6.40
C ILE A 94 13.11 -20.45 5.71
N PRO A 95 13.16 -20.45 4.37
CA PRO A 95 14.43 -20.69 3.65
C PRO A 95 15.52 -19.69 4.02
N ASP A 96 16.76 -20.16 4.13
CA ASP A 96 17.90 -19.31 4.48
C ASP A 96 18.12 -18.19 3.44
N VAL A 97 17.86 -18.48 2.17
CA VAL A 97 17.95 -17.46 1.11
C VAL A 97 16.98 -16.30 1.36
N MET A 98 15.78 -16.59 1.90
CA MET A 98 14.80 -15.56 2.21
C MET A 98 15.21 -14.75 3.45
N LYS A 99 15.69 -15.42 4.51
CA LYS A 99 16.24 -14.76 5.71
C LYS A 99 17.38 -13.82 5.33
N SER A 100 18.32 -14.31 4.53
CA SER A 100 19.49 -13.54 4.05
C SER A 100 19.07 -12.33 3.22
N ALA A 101 18.09 -12.48 2.33
CA ALA A 101 17.59 -11.39 1.50
C ALA A 101 16.96 -10.29 2.36
N VAL A 102 16.18 -10.66 3.38
CA VAL A 102 15.54 -9.71 4.31
C VAL A 102 16.61 -8.98 5.14
N LEU A 103 17.56 -9.70 5.70
CA LEU A 103 18.67 -9.10 6.48
C LEU A 103 19.47 -8.12 5.62
N ALA A 104 19.79 -8.51 4.39
CA ALA A 104 20.52 -7.66 3.45
C ALA A 104 19.75 -6.39 3.05
N ALA A 105 18.42 -6.50 2.95
CA ALA A 105 17.55 -5.41 2.49
C ALA A 105 17.22 -4.42 3.59
N GLU A 106 16.99 -4.90 4.82
CA GLU A 106 16.35 -4.14 5.91
C GLU A 106 17.28 -3.88 7.10
N ASP A 107 18.14 -4.85 7.48
CA ASP A 107 18.89 -4.73 8.74
C ASP A 107 20.10 -5.69 8.72
N ASP A 108 21.18 -5.29 8.07
CA ASP A 108 22.36 -6.14 7.89
C ASP A 108 23.10 -6.49 9.21
N ARG A 109 22.84 -5.75 10.28
CA ARG A 109 23.45 -5.98 11.60
C ARG A 109 22.44 -6.40 12.65
N PHE A 110 21.31 -6.97 12.23
CA PHE A 110 20.19 -7.37 13.09
C PHE A 110 20.62 -8.19 14.31
N TYR A 111 21.55 -9.13 14.13
CA TYR A 111 22.05 -9.99 15.20
C TYR A 111 23.08 -9.31 16.12
N GLN A 112 23.50 -8.07 15.80
CA GLN A 112 24.60 -7.37 16.48
C GLN A 112 24.13 -6.23 17.38
N HIS A 113 22.84 -5.87 17.35
CA HIS A 113 22.32 -4.75 18.16
C HIS A 113 21.07 -5.18 18.96
N GLY A 114 20.76 -4.44 20.02
CA GLY A 114 19.58 -4.68 20.88
C GLY A 114 18.40 -3.77 20.51
N GLY A 115 17.86 -3.97 19.34
CA GLY A 115 16.65 -3.26 18.86
C GLY A 115 16.92 -1.98 18.09
N ILE A 116 17.97 -1.24 18.45
CA ILE A 116 18.37 -0.01 17.74
C ILE A 116 19.81 -0.20 17.25
N ASP A 117 20.00 0.01 15.96
CA ASP A 117 21.34 0.08 15.37
C ASP A 117 21.89 1.52 15.50
N TRP A 118 22.53 1.82 16.62
CA TRP A 118 23.08 3.16 16.88
C TRP A 118 24.09 3.60 15.83
N THR A 119 24.94 2.68 15.36
CA THR A 119 25.92 3.02 14.32
C THR A 119 25.24 3.28 12.98
N GLY A 120 24.19 2.53 12.68
CA GLY A 120 23.34 2.76 11.51
C GLY A 120 22.63 4.12 11.57
N VAL A 121 22.14 4.50 12.76
CA VAL A 121 21.50 5.81 13.00
C VAL A 121 22.49 6.94 12.72
N VAL A 122 23.72 6.85 13.26
CA VAL A 122 24.76 7.87 13.05
C VAL A 122 25.15 7.92 11.55
N ARG A 123 25.37 6.76 10.93
CA ARG A 123 25.71 6.68 9.50
C ARG A 123 24.61 7.31 8.64
N ALA A 124 23.34 6.94 8.89
CA ALA A 124 22.20 7.49 8.16
C ALA A 124 22.05 9.01 8.37
N GLY A 125 22.27 9.46 9.59
CA GLY A 125 22.24 10.90 9.95
C GLY A 125 23.29 11.68 9.17
N LEU A 126 24.52 11.20 9.14
CA LEU A 126 25.63 11.84 8.41
C LEU A 126 25.35 11.84 6.89
N THR A 127 24.91 10.69 6.33
CA THR A 127 24.60 10.56 4.90
C THR A 127 23.47 11.52 4.50
N ASN A 128 22.42 11.59 5.29
CA ASN A 128 21.28 12.48 5.01
C ASN A 128 21.67 13.96 5.11
N LEU A 129 22.56 14.29 6.04
CA LEU A 129 23.07 15.65 6.20
C LEU A 129 23.94 16.06 5.01
N ILE A 130 24.85 15.17 4.59
CA ILE A 130 25.77 15.42 3.46
C ILE A 130 24.97 15.57 2.16
N ASN A 131 23.99 14.69 1.92
CA ASN A 131 23.22 14.67 0.68
C ASN A 131 22.02 15.64 0.68
N MET A 132 21.79 16.35 1.79
CA MET A 132 20.63 17.25 1.99
C MET A 132 19.28 16.56 1.64
N SER A 133 19.17 15.25 1.85
CA SER A 133 18.02 14.46 1.47
C SER A 133 17.79 13.29 2.43
N LYS A 134 16.54 12.85 2.58
CA LYS A 134 16.19 11.71 3.43
C LYS A 134 16.33 10.40 2.64
N THR A 135 17.56 10.06 2.27
CA THR A 135 17.83 8.89 1.44
C THR A 135 17.97 7.59 2.23
N GLN A 136 18.45 7.64 3.48
CA GLN A 136 18.65 6.45 4.30
C GLN A 136 17.73 6.46 5.53
N GLY A 137 17.02 5.34 5.72
CA GLY A 137 16.26 5.07 6.93
C GLY A 137 17.10 4.34 7.98
N ALA A 138 16.77 4.52 9.24
CA ALA A 138 17.47 3.92 10.37
C ALA A 138 16.53 3.03 11.22
N SER A 139 15.44 2.53 10.62
CA SER A 139 14.49 1.63 11.31
C SER A 139 14.97 0.19 11.19
N THR A 140 15.10 -0.49 12.32
CA THR A 140 15.50 -1.90 12.42
C THR A 140 14.30 -2.83 12.21
N ILE A 141 14.57 -4.12 12.01
CA ILE A 141 13.53 -5.18 11.93
C ILE A 141 12.68 -5.17 13.21
N THR A 142 13.31 -5.08 14.39
CA THR A 142 12.57 -5.04 15.67
C THR A 142 11.63 -3.84 15.76
N MET A 143 12.09 -2.66 15.32
CA MET A 143 11.25 -1.46 15.26
C MET A 143 10.07 -1.62 14.30
N GLN A 144 10.26 -2.34 13.21
CA GLN A 144 9.17 -2.62 12.25
C GLN A 144 8.16 -3.61 12.84
N VAL A 145 8.62 -4.63 13.59
CA VAL A 145 7.73 -5.55 14.33
C VAL A 145 6.92 -4.74 15.36
N ALA A 146 7.58 -3.91 16.17
CA ALA A 146 6.93 -3.06 17.18
C ALA A 146 5.85 -2.18 16.54
N ARG A 147 6.15 -1.58 15.39
CA ARG A 147 5.21 -0.72 14.65
C ARG A 147 3.97 -1.48 14.18
N ASN A 148 4.14 -2.72 13.73
CA ASN A 148 3.01 -3.54 13.24
C ASN A 148 2.03 -3.90 14.36
N PHE A 149 2.50 -3.98 15.60
CA PHE A 149 1.64 -4.25 16.76
C PHE A 149 0.95 -3.01 17.32
N TYR A 150 1.41 -1.81 16.95
CA TYR A 150 0.81 -0.56 17.43
C TYR A 150 -0.20 -0.06 16.39
N LEU A 151 -1.47 -0.46 16.57
CA LEU A 151 -2.56 -0.25 15.60
C LEU A 151 -3.10 1.19 15.53
N SER A 152 -2.51 2.15 16.25
CA SER A 152 -2.95 3.54 16.17
C SER A 152 -2.49 4.18 14.84
N SER A 153 -3.44 4.64 14.05
CA SER A 153 -3.17 5.30 12.77
C SER A 153 -2.68 6.75 12.93
N GLU A 154 -2.70 7.30 14.14
CA GLU A 154 -2.31 8.69 14.39
C GLU A 154 -0.78 8.86 14.34
N LYS A 155 -0.33 9.78 13.50
CA LYS A 155 1.10 10.14 13.38
C LYS A 155 1.49 11.14 14.48
N THR A 156 1.71 10.64 15.68
CA THR A 156 2.07 11.47 16.84
C THR A 156 3.48 11.12 17.38
N TYR A 157 4.11 12.07 18.07
CA TYR A 157 5.39 11.83 18.74
C TYR A 157 5.25 10.76 19.84
N SER A 158 4.09 10.68 20.48
CA SER A 158 3.79 9.64 21.46
C SER A 158 3.88 8.25 20.83
N ARG A 159 3.39 8.07 19.61
CA ARG A 159 3.49 6.78 18.89
C ARG A 159 4.96 6.35 18.71
N LYS A 160 5.85 7.30 18.33
CA LYS A 160 7.28 6.97 18.13
C LYS A 160 7.96 6.59 19.46
N PHE A 161 7.54 7.21 20.55
CA PHE A 161 8.04 6.87 21.89
C PHE A 161 7.59 5.44 22.28
N TYR A 162 6.31 5.12 22.11
CA TYR A 162 5.80 3.77 22.39
C TYR A 162 6.41 2.70 21.48
N GLU A 163 6.63 3.00 20.19
CA GLU A 163 7.34 2.12 19.24
C GLU A 163 8.73 1.78 19.80
N LEU A 164 9.43 2.78 20.30
CA LEU A 164 10.76 2.60 20.88
C LEU A 164 10.73 1.74 22.16
N LEU A 165 9.80 2.00 23.08
CA LEU A 165 9.64 1.21 24.30
C LEU A 165 9.30 -0.24 24.01
N LEU A 166 8.38 -0.45 23.06
CA LEU A 166 7.98 -1.80 22.63
C LEU A 166 9.15 -2.52 21.96
N THR A 167 9.99 -1.80 21.21
CA THR A 167 11.22 -2.36 20.64
C THR A 167 12.12 -2.95 21.73
N PHE A 168 12.35 -2.21 22.81
CA PHE A 168 13.18 -2.69 23.93
C PHE A 168 12.51 -3.88 24.66
N LYS A 169 11.19 -3.83 24.86
CA LYS A 169 10.44 -4.91 25.48
C LYS A 169 10.56 -6.20 24.64
N ILE A 170 10.35 -6.09 23.31
CA ILE A 170 10.48 -7.23 22.36
C ILE A 170 11.88 -7.84 22.48
N GLU A 171 12.92 -7.03 22.46
CA GLU A 171 14.32 -7.49 22.54
C GLU A 171 14.66 -8.10 23.91
N SER A 172 13.96 -7.72 24.98
CA SER A 172 14.20 -8.28 26.32
C SER A 172 13.47 -9.63 26.54
N GLU A 173 12.39 -9.88 25.81
CA GLU A 173 11.54 -11.08 26.01
C GLU A 173 11.69 -12.13 24.92
N LEU A 174 12.11 -11.73 23.69
CA LEU A 174 12.19 -12.64 22.55
C LEU A 174 13.63 -12.75 22.01
N THR A 175 13.97 -13.94 21.53
CA THR A 175 15.26 -14.15 20.84
C THR A 175 15.23 -13.50 19.45
N LYS A 176 16.40 -13.23 18.88
CA LYS A 176 16.54 -12.67 17.52
C LYS A 176 15.80 -13.53 16.48
N ASP A 177 15.88 -14.84 16.59
CA ASP A 177 15.20 -15.77 15.68
C ASP A 177 13.68 -15.65 15.79
N GLN A 178 13.14 -15.51 17.01
CA GLN A 178 11.71 -15.28 17.23
C GLN A 178 11.25 -13.92 16.67
N ILE A 179 12.07 -12.88 16.82
CA ILE A 179 11.77 -11.54 16.27
C ILE A 179 11.75 -11.60 14.73
N LEU A 180 12.73 -12.28 14.13
CA LEU A 180 12.80 -12.43 12.68
C LEU A 180 11.61 -13.29 12.17
N GLU A 181 11.24 -14.35 12.89
CA GLU A 181 10.06 -15.17 12.60
C GLU A 181 8.79 -14.31 12.58
N LEU A 182 8.59 -13.48 13.61
CA LEU A 182 7.44 -12.57 13.69
C LEU A 182 7.43 -11.60 12.51
N TYR A 183 8.59 -10.99 12.21
CA TYR A 183 8.72 -10.08 11.05
C TYR A 183 8.32 -10.78 9.76
N MET A 184 8.92 -11.96 9.51
CA MET A 184 8.73 -12.72 8.28
C MET A 184 7.27 -13.14 8.06
N ASN A 185 6.51 -13.31 9.16
CA ASN A 185 5.11 -13.72 9.10
C ASN A 185 4.12 -12.55 9.09
N GLN A 186 4.53 -11.33 9.48
CA GLN A 186 3.57 -10.25 9.72
C GLN A 186 3.71 -9.06 8.79
N ILE A 187 4.87 -8.86 8.18
CA ILE A 187 5.11 -7.65 7.38
C ILE A 187 4.17 -7.59 6.15
N TYR A 188 3.62 -6.42 5.90
CA TYR A 188 2.74 -6.20 4.74
C TYR A 188 3.57 -6.06 3.47
N LEU A 189 3.21 -6.84 2.46
CA LEU A 189 3.93 -6.94 1.19
C LEU A 189 3.09 -6.56 -0.04
N GLY A 190 1.99 -5.83 0.17
CA GLY A 190 1.10 -5.46 -0.93
C GLY A 190 0.11 -6.57 -1.30
N HIS A 191 -0.90 -6.25 -2.09
CA HIS A 191 -1.94 -7.19 -2.56
C HIS A 191 -2.52 -8.07 -1.44
N ARG A 192 -2.73 -7.46 -0.25
CA ARG A 192 -3.24 -8.15 0.95
C ARG A 192 -2.37 -9.33 1.41
N ALA A 193 -1.12 -9.40 0.95
CA ALA A 193 -0.17 -10.41 1.41
C ALA A 193 0.53 -9.92 2.68
N TYR A 194 0.31 -10.63 3.77
CA TYR A 194 0.99 -10.41 5.05
C TYR A 194 1.91 -11.62 5.30
N GLY A 195 3.19 -11.32 5.44
CA GLY A 195 4.24 -12.32 5.56
C GLY A 195 4.72 -12.84 4.20
N PHE A 196 5.96 -13.31 4.19
CA PHE A 196 6.65 -13.70 2.96
C PHE A 196 6.07 -14.95 2.32
N ALA A 197 5.52 -15.89 3.12
CA ALA A 197 4.88 -17.09 2.59
C ALA A 197 3.62 -16.75 1.78
N ALA A 198 2.81 -15.82 2.29
CA ALA A 198 1.63 -15.34 1.56
C ALA A 198 2.04 -14.56 0.30
N ALA A 199 3.09 -13.75 0.40
CA ALA A 199 3.60 -12.96 -0.73
C ALA A 199 4.13 -13.86 -1.85
N SER A 200 4.87 -14.94 -1.52
CA SER A 200 5.36 -15.91 -2.50
C SER A 200 4.21 -16.54 -3.30
N ARG A 201 3.15 -16.96 -2.62
CA ARG A 201 1.95 -17.50 -3.29
C ARG A 201 1.22 -16.46 -4.12
N THR A 202 1.18 -15.22 -3.64
CA THR A 202 0.50 -14.11 -4.33
C THR A 202 1.24 -13.72 -5.61
N TYR A 203 2.56 -13.55 -5.51
CA TYR A 203 3.35 -13.00 -6.62
C TYR A 203 3.86 -14.09 -7.59
N PHE A 204 4.24 -15.26 -7.06
CA PHE A 204 4.86 -16.31 -7.86
C PHE A 204 4.01 -17.59 -7.98
N GLY A 205 2.94 -17.72 -7.18
CA GLY A 205 2.06 -18.89 -7.21
C GLY A 205 2.63 -20.15 -6.56
N LYS A 206 3.74 -20.03 -5.79
CA LYS A 206 4.45 -21.18 -5.23
C LYS A 206 4.76 -20.98 -3.74
N PRO A 207 5.06 -22.07 -3.01
CA PRO A 207 5.43 -21.96 -1.59
C PRO A 207 6.77 -21.25 -1.41
N LEU A 208 6.98 -20.67 -0.22
CA LEU A 208 8.21 -19.91 0.08
C LEU A 208 9.47 -20.79 0.01
N SER A 209 9.33 -22.08 0.27
CA SER A 209 10.44 -23.05 0.20
C SER A 209 11.05 -23.19 -1.20
N GLU A 210 10.33 -22.77 -2.23
CA GLU A 210 10.75 -22.91 -3.63
C GLU A 210 11.24 -21.60 -4.27
N VAL A 211 11.38 -20.51 -3.48
CA VAL A 211 11.83 -19.23 -4.04
C VAL A 211 13.32 -19.29 -4.37
N THR A 212 13.64 -18.74 -5.53
CA THR A 212 15.04 -18.56 -5.96
C THR A 212 15.65 -17.32 -5.28
N PRO A 213 16.98 -17.15 -5.31
CA PRO A 213 17.61 -15.92 -4.80
C PRO A 213 17.05 -14.64 -5.44
N ALA A 214 16.76 -14.68 -6.75
CA ALA A 214 16.19 -13.53 -7.47
C ALA A 214 14.79 -13.17 -6.95
N GLU A 215 13.97 -14.18 -6.71
CA GLU A 215 12.60 -13.99 -6.18
C GLU A 215 12.64 -13.57 -4.70
N ALA A 216 13.53 -14.16 -3.90
CA ALA A 216 13.71 -13.77 -2.50
C ALA A 216 14.13 -12.30 -2.39
N ALA A 217 15.06 -11.86 -3.24
CA ALA A 217 15.50 -10.47 -3.29
C ALA A 217 14.37 -9.52 -3.72
N MET A 218 13.51 -9.95 -4.65
CA MET A 218 12.33 -9.17 -5.07
C MET A 218 11.36 -8.99 -3.90
N LEU A 219 11.01 -10.09 -3.20
CA LEU A 219 10.12 -10.03 -2.03
C LEU A 219 10.71 -9.16 -0.91
N ALA A 220 12.01 -9.32 -0.62
CA ALA A 220 12.71 -8.55 0.41
C ALA A 220 12.79 -7.05 0.09
N GLY A 221 12.61 -6.68 -1.17
CA GLY A 221 12.58 -5.28 -1.59
C GLY A 221 11.26 -4.55 -1.31
N ILE A 222 10.16 -5.30 -1.14
CA ILE A 222 8.80 -4.74 -1.05
C ILE A 222 8.55 -3.97 0.27
N PRO A 223 8.97 -4.46 1.46
CA PRO A 223 8.59 -3.81 2.73
C PRO A 223 8.93 -2.32 2.82
N LYS A 224 9.99 -1.89 2.18
CA LYS A 224 10.43 -0.47 2.18
C LYS A 224 9.31 0.47 1.72
N ALA A 225 8.56 0.08 0.68
CA ALA A 225 7.40 0.83 0.19
C ALA A 225 6.52 -0.13 -0.64
N PRO A 226 5.54 -0.82 0.00
CA PRO A 226 4.79 -1.90 -0.66
C PRO A 226 3.97 -1.49 -1.87
N SER A 227 3.57 -0.24 -2.01
CA SER A 227 2.92 0.26 -3.22
C SER A 227 3.92 0.58 -4.33
N ARG A 228 5.10 1.12 -3.96
CA ARG A 228 6.12 1.56 -4.93
C ARG A 228 6.90 0.39 -5.54
N PHE A 229 7.25 -0.61 -4.73
CA PHE A 229 8.08 -1.75 -5.14
C PHE A 229 7.28 -3.01 -5.38
N ASN A 230 5.99 -2.85 -5.69
CA ASN A 230 5.09 -3.96 -5.98
C ASN A 230 5.38 -4.53 -7.38
N PRO A 231 5.71 -5.82 -7.50
CA PRO A 231 6.11 -6.39 -8.81
C PRO A 231 4.95 -6.56 -9.80
N ILE A 232 3.70 -6.48 -9.34
CA ILE A 232 2.53 -6.49 -10.24
C ILE A 232 2.23 -5.08 -10.75
N SER A 233 2.12 -4.11 -9.85
CA SER A 233 1.71 -2.76 -10.22
C SER A 233 2.86 -1.87 -10.71
N ASN A 234 4.10 -2.16 -10.32
CA ASN A 234 5.27 -1.38 -10.73
C ASN A 234 6.51 -2.28 -10.88
N ARG A 235 6.49 -3.11 -11.90
CA ARG A 235 7.54 -4.09 -12.16
C ARG A 235 8.93 -3.46 -12.33
N PRO A 236 9.12 -2.38 -13.12
CA PRO A 236 10.45 -1.81 -13.29
C PRO A 236 11.10 -1.38 -11.98
N ARG A 237 10.33 -0.80 -11.06
CA ARG A 237 10.86 -0.39 -9.75
C ARG A 237 11.12 -1.57 -8.82
N ALA A 238 10.25 -2.59 -8.88
CA ALA A 238 10.47 -3.82 -8.13
C ALA A 238 11.78 -4.48 -8.56
N GLU A 239 12.06 -4.54 -9.88
CA GLU A 239 13.30 -5.09 -10.43
C GLU A 239 14.52 -4.25 -10.05
N LEU A 240 14.39 -2.93 -10.07
CA LEU A 240 15.47 -2.04 -9.65
C LEU A 240 15.81 -2.26 -8.17
N ARG A 241 14.78 -2.38 -7.32
CA ARG A 241 14.96 -2.66 -5.89
C ARG A 241 15.50 -4.07 -5.65
N GLN A 242 15.06 -5.06 -6.43
CA GLN A 242 15.56 -6.44 -6.41
C GLN A 242 17.08 -6.46 -6.68
N ARG A 243 17.54 -5.75 -7.72
CA ARG A 243 18.98 -5.65 -8.06
C ARG A 243 19.79 -5.05 -6.91
N TYR A 244 19.25 -4.02 -6.26
CA TYR A 244 19.88 -3.44 -5.07
C TYR A 244 20.02 -4.51 -3.97
N VAL A 245 18.97 -5.29 -3.69
CA VAL A 245 19.00 -6.34 -2.64
C VAL A 245 20.02 -7.42 -3.01
N LEU A 246 20.04 -7.88 -4.27
CA LEU A 246 21.03 -8.87 -4.76
C LEU A 246 22.46 -8.37 -4.56
N GLY A 247 22.71 -7.09 -4.88
CA GLY A 247 24.03 -6.47 -4.66
C GLY A 247 24.42 -6.44 -3.18
N ARG A 248 23.44 -6.17 -2.30
CA ARG A 248 23.66 -6.23 -0.84
C ARG A 248 23.96 -7.66 -0.38
N MET A 249 23.20 -8.65 -0.89
CA MET A 249 23.44 -10.06 -0.56
C MET A 249 24.85 -10.51 -0.94
N LEU A 250 25.31 -10.09 -2.12
CA LEU A 250 26.70 -10.34 -2.55
C LEU A 250 27.71 -9.67 -1.61
N SER A 251 27.53 -8.36 -1.33
CA SER A 251 28.49 -7.60 -0.52
C SER A 251 28.57 -8.09 0.94
N LEU A 252 27.53 -8.76 1.43
CA LEU A 252 27.48 -9.34 2.78
C LEU A 252 27.87 -10.83 2.82
N GLY A 253 28.22 -11.41 1.65
CA GLY A 253 28.64 -12.80 1.56
C GLY A 253 27.51 -13.83 1.62
N TYR A 254 26.26 -13.40 1.46
CA TYR A 254 25.10 -14.30 1.40
C TYR A 254 24.93 -14.98 0.03
N LEU A 255 25.59 -14.43 -1.01
CA LEU A 255 25.67 -15.02 -2.34
C LEU A 255 27.12 -15.01 -2.82
N THR A 256 27.49 -16.04 -3.54
CA THR A 256 28.73 -16.06 -4.31
C THR A 256 28.58 -15.28 -5.62
N GLU A 257 29.68 -14.87 -6.24
CA GLU A 257 29.66 -14.20 -7.55
C GLU A 257 28.87 -14.98 -8.64
N PRO A 258 29.07 -16.30 -8.78
CA PRO A 258 28.27 -17.07 -9.76
C PRO A 258 26.75 -17.06 -9.45
N GLU A 259 26.37 -17.23 -8.18
CA GLU A 259 24.96 -17.18 -7.77
C GLU A 259 24.35 -15.80 -8.03
N TYR A 260 25.09 -14.74 -7.72
CA TYR A 260 24.68 -13.36 -7.99
C TYR A 260 24.42 -13.15 -9.49
N LYS A 261 25.35 -13.56 -10.35
CA LYS A 261 25.21 -13.43 -11.81
C LYS A 261 24.00 -14.21 -12.34
N THR A 262 23.80 -15.42 -11.82
CA THR A 262 22.64 -16.25 -12.17
C THR A 262 21.33 -15.56 -11.75
N ALA A 263 21.27 -15.06 -10.52
CA ALA A 263 20.08 -14.37 -9.99
C ALA A 263 19.80 -13.07 -10.76
N MET A 264 20.84 -12.32 -11.15
CA MET A 264 20.70 -11.08 -11.93
C MET A 264 20.17 -11.33 -13.35
N ALA A 265 20.53 -12.48 -13.93
CA ALA A 265 20.10 -12.88 -15.28
C ALA A 265 18.71 -13.52 -15.29
N GLN A 266 18.22 -13.99 -14.13
CA GLN A 266 16.95 -14.70 -14.04
C GLN A 266 15.76 -13.79 -14.38
N GLN A 267 14.95 -14.21 -15.35
CA GLN A 267 13.65 -13.58 -15.62
C GLN A 267 12.62 -14.15 -14.64
N ILE A 268 12.10 -13.29 -13.79
CA ILE A 268 11.07 -13.71 -12.82
C ILE A 268 9.72 -13.80 -13.54
N VAL A 269 9.11 -14.99 -13.43
CA VAL A 269 7.76 -15.23 -13.93
C VAL A 269 6.78 -14.89 -12.81
N MET A 270 5.98 -13.86 -13.03
CA MET A 270 4.91 -13.51 -12.11
C MET A 270 3.71 -14.41 -12.37
N LYS A 271 3.01 -14.79 -11.29
CA LYS A 271 1.68 -15.40 -11.44
C LYS A 271 0.85 -14.44 -12.29
N SER A 272 0.34 -14.93 -13.42
CA SER A 272 -0.30 -14.08 -14.41
C SER A 272 -1.39 -13.20 -13.81
N ALA A 273 -1.21 -11.90 -13.98
CA ALA A 273 -2.18 -10.89 -13.56
C ALA A 273 -3.16 -10.54 -14.68
N GLU A 274 -3.02 -11.18 -15.86
CA GLU A 274 -3.92 -10.92 -16.98
C GLU A 274 -5.36 -11.29 -16.59
N GLY A 275 -6.21 -10.29 -16.55
CA GLY A 275 -7.62 -10.44 -16.21
C GLY A 275 -7.93 -10.61 -14.72
N THR A 276 -6.92 -10.48 -13.82
CA THR A 276 -7.19 -10.58 -12.39
C THR A 276 -7.63 -9.22 -11.83
N PRO A 277 -8.83 -9.12 -11.23
CA PRO A 277 -9.29 -7.89 -10.58
C PRO A 277 -8.33 -7.38 -9.51
N ALA A 278 -8.42 -6.09 -9.19
CA ALA A 278 -7.57 -5.43 -8.19
C ALA A 278 -7.55 -6.12 -6.81
N GLY A 279 -8.59 -6.90 -6.49
CA GLY A 279 -8.66 -7.71 -5.27
C GLY A 279 -7.90 -9.03 -5.32
N GLY A 280 -7.31 -9.38 -6.47
CA GLY A 280 -6.58 -10.65 -6.65
C GLY A 280 -7.47 -11.87 -6.88
N TYR A 281 -8.73 -11.65 -7.23
CA TYR A 281 -9.70 -12.73 -7.55
C TYR A 281 -9.76 -12.92 -9.06
N SER A 282 -10.30 -14.04 -9.51
CA SER A 282 -10.38 -14.34 -10.95
C SER A 282 -11.51 -13.61 -11.67
N ILE A 283 -12.49 -13.07 -10.91
CA ILE A 283 -13.63 -12.31 -11.46
C ILE A 283 -14.00 -11.15 -10.53
N HIS A 284 -14.74 -10.17 -11.07
CA HIS A 284 -15.20 -8.99 -10.36
C HIS A 284 -16.51 -9.27 -9.60
N GLY A 285 -16.39 -9.72 -8.34
CA GLY A 285 -17.52 -10.01 -7.46
C GLY A 285 -17.55 -9.21 -6.17
N GLU A 286 -16.80 -8.11 -6.09
CA GLU A 286 -16.56 -7.36 -4.85
C GLU A 286 -17.86 -6.85 -4.19
N TYR A 287 -18.83 -6.36 -4.98
CA TYR A 287 -20.13 -5.89 -4.46
C TYR A 287 -20.96 -7.05 -3.88
N VAL A 288 -20.89 -8.22 -4.51
CA VAL A 288 -21.56 -9.44 -4.02
C VAL A 288 -20.91 -9.89 -2.70
N ALA A 289 -19.59 -9.97 -2.71
CA ALA A 289 -18.81 -10.41 -1.54
C ALA A 289 -19.04 -9.50 -0.35
N GLU A 290 -19.05 -8.17 -0.57
CA GLU A 290 -19.29 -7.19 0.49
C GLU A 290 -20.75 -7.30 1.04
N LEU A 291 -21.72 -7.49 0.17
CA LEU A 291 -23.11 -7.71 0.61
C LEU A 291 -23.23 -8.98 1.47
N ALA A 292 -22.62 -10.07 1.03
CA ALA A 292 -22.60 -11.33 1.78
C ALA A 292 -21.93 -11.15 3.14
N ARG A 293 -20.80 -10.41 3.19
CA ARG A 293 -20.09 -10.09 4.44
C ARG A 293 -20.98 -9.31 5.40
N GLN A 294 -21.69 -8.28 4.91
CA GLN A 294 -22.58 -7.44 5.72
C GLN A 294 -23.72 -8.27 6.31
N LEU A 295 -24.32 -9.16 5.52
CA LEU A 295 -25.41 -10.03 5.98
C LEU A 295 -24.95 -10.93 7.13
N LEU A 296 -23.79 -11.55 7.01
CA LEU A 296 -23.27 -12.40 8.07
C LEU A 296 -22.76 -11.59 9.28
N PHE A 297 -22.20 -10.42 9.07
CA PHE A 297 -21.78 -9.55 10.16
C PHE A 297 -22.96 -9.16 11.07
N ASN A 298 -24.13 -8.95 10.48
CA ASN A 298 -25.34 -8.64 11.27
C ASN A 298 -25.75 -9.80 12.20
N VAL A 299 -25.37 -11.04 11.86
CA VAL A 299 -25.70 -12.24 12.65
C VAL A 299 -24.59 -12.60 13.64
N TYR A 300 -23.33 -12.60 13.20
CA TYR A 300 -22.19 -13.15 13.94
C TYR A 300 -21.27 -12.07 14.53
N GLN A 301 -21.48 -10.79 14.18
CA GLN A 301 -20.63 -9.67 14.57
C GLN A 301 -19.15 -9.98 14.24
N ASP A 302 -18.20 -9.60 15.07
CA ASP A 302 -16.78 -9.80 14.83
C ASP A 302 -16.35 -11.27 14.73
N ASN A 303 -17.14 -12.17 15.30
CA ASN A 303 -16.85 -13.62 15.23
C ASN A 303 -16.88 -14.17 13.80
N VAL A 304 -17.53 -13.46 12.86
CA VAL A 304 -17.58 -13.85 11.44
C VAL A 304 -16.17 -13.95 10.81
N TYR A 305 -15.23 -13.13 11.32
CA TYR A 305 -13.87 -13.04 10.74
C TYR A 305 -12.88 -14.05 11.32
N SER A 306 -13.29 -14.87 12.27
CA SER A 306 -12.39 -15.80 12.95
C SER A 306 -12.87 -17.27 12.91
N ARG A 307 -14.07 -17.51 12.40
CA ARG A 307 -14.70 -18.84 12.41
C ARG A 307 -14.46 -19.68 11.16
N GLY A 308 -13.80 -19.12 10.14
CA GLY A 308 -13.55 -19.82 8.88
C GLY A 308 -14.81 -20.13 8.07
N ILE A 309 -15.80 -19.24 8.13
CA ILE A 309 -17.07 -19.43 7.43
C ILE A 309 -16.85 -19.32 5.92
N ASN A 310 -17.41 -20.25 5.17
CA ASN A 310 -17.47 -20.21 3.71
C ASN A 310 -18.91 -19.88 3.29
N ILE A 311 -19.09 -18.82 2.53
CA ILE A 311 -20.39 -18.42 1.95
C ILE A 311 -20.42 -18.84 0.48
N TYR A 312 -21.41 -19.59 0.09
CA TYR A 312 -21.68 -19.91 -1.30
C TYR A 312 -22.90 -19.09 -1.75
N THR A 313 -22.68 -18.15 -2.65
CA THR A 313 -23.72 -17.28 -3.17
C THR A 313 -24.49 -17.95 -4.31
N THR A 314 -25.55 -17.32 -4.77
CA THR A 314 -26.32 -17.76 -5.94
C THR A 314 -25.73 -17.22 -7.27
N VAL A 315 -24.72 -16.35 -7.19
CA VAL A 315 -24.10 -15.70 -8.34
C VAL A 315 -23.31 -16.71 -9.15
N GLN A 316 -23.44 -16.65 -10.48
CA GLN A 316 -22.67 -17.48 -11.42
C GLN A 316 -21.49 -16.67 -11.95
N SER A 317 -20.29 -17.25 -11.95
CA SER A 317 -19.06 -16.55 -12.33
C SER A 317 -19.13 -15.94 -13.74
N LYS A 318 -19.63 -16.71 -14.70
CA LYS A 318 -19.78 -16.29 -16.10
C LYS A 318 -20.75 -15.09 -16.23
N ASP A 319 -21.91 -15.15 -15.55
CA ASP A 319 -22.92 -14.09 -15.59
C ASP A 319 -22.37 -12.82 -14.92
N GLN A 320 -21.67 -12.98 -13.81
CA GLN A 320 -21.09 -11.87 -13.05
C GLN A 320 -20.03 -11.12 -13.86
N GLU A 321 -19.13 -11.85 -14.52
CA GLU A 321 -18.09 -11.23 -15.34
C GLU A 321 -18.68 -10.54 -16.58
N ALA A 322 -19.69 -11.14 -17.20
CA ALA A 322 -20.41 -10.51 -18.31
C ALA A 322 -21.11 -9.23 -17.88
N ALA A 323 -21.74 -9.23 -16.69
CA ALA A 323 -22.40 -8.06 -16.12
C ALA A 323 -21.39 -6.94 -15.80
N TYR A 324 -20.24 -7.30 -15.21
CA TYR A 324 -19.18 -6.33 -14.90
C TYR A 324 -18.69 -5.64 -16.18
N ARG A 325 -18.36 -6.44 -17.21
CA ARG A 325 -17.91 -5.89 -18.49
C ARG A 325 -18.97 -4.99 -19.13
N ALA A 326 -20.24 -5.40 -19.10
CA ALA A 326 -21.34 -4.62 -19.69
C ALA A 326 -21.52 -3.27 -18.98
N VAL A 327 -21.46 -3.24 -17.64
CA VAL A 327 -21.55 -1.98 -16.86
C VAL A 327 -20.36 -1.09 -17.20
N ARG A 328 -19.16 -1.66 -17.20
CA ARG A 328 -17.93 -0.90 -17.44
C ARG A 328 -17.91 -0.29 -18.84
N GLU A 329 -18.16 -1.11 -19.88
CA GLU A 329 -18.18 -0.64 -21.26
C GLU A 329 -19.30 0.37 -21.50
N GLY A 330 -20.49 0.13 -20.95
CA GLY A 330 -21.62 1.05 -21.10
C GLY A 330 -21.34 2.42 -20.48
N VAL A 331 -20.69 2.45 -19.31
CA VAL A 331 -20.31 3.70 -18.64
C VAL A 331 -19.23 4.43 -19.46
N LEU A 332 -18.23 3.70 -19.96
CA LEU A 332 -17.16 4.29 -20.78
C LEU A 332 -17.69 4.80 -22.12
N GLU A 333 -18.58 4.03 -22.77
CA GLU A 333 -19.24 4.46 -24.00
C GLU A 333 -20.05 5.77 -23.78
N TYR A 334 -20.79 5.82 -22.69
CA TYR A 334 -21.52 7.04 -22.31
C TYR A 334 -20.57 8.21 -22.09
N THR A 335 -19.46 7.98 -21.43
CA THR A 335 -18.44 9.01 -21.14
C THR A 335 -17.85 9.58 -22.43
N ARG A 336 -17.62 8.73 -23.44
CA ARG A 336 -17.10 9.16 -24.76
C ARG A 336 -18.06 10.07 -25.53
N ARG A 337 -19.35 10.07 -25.22
CA ARG A 337 -20.33 10.96 -25.89
C ARG A 337 -20.20 12.42 -25.45
N ALA A 338 -19.61 12.65 -24.27
CA ALA A 338 -19.35 14.00 -23.78
C ALA A 338 -17.99 14.49 -24.29
N PRO A 339 -17.84 15.80 -24.52
CA PRO A 339 -16.52 16.34 -24.84
C PRO A 339 -15.51 16.03 -23.72
N TYR A 340 -14.26 15.77 -24.11
CA TYR A 340 -13.18 15.53 -23.15
C TYR A 340 -13.05 16.73 -22.18
N PRO A 341 -13.20 16.54 -20.87
CA PRO A 341 -13.23 17.67 -19.92
C PRO A 341 -11.86 18.27 -19.62
N GLY A 342 -10.78 17.51 -19.86
CA GLY A 342 -9.41 17.91 -19.57
C GLY A 342 -8.65 16.85 -18.77
N PRO A 343 -7.37 17.07 -18.53
CA PRO A 343 -6.57 16.15 -17.70
C PRO A 343 -7.03 16.15 -16.24
N GLU A 344 -6.72 15.11 -15.50
CA GLU A 344 -7.06 15.00 -14.08
C GLU A 344 -6.34 16.07 -13.24
N GLU A 345 -5.09 16.36 -13.62
CA GLU A 345 -4.30 17.42 -13.00
C GLU A 345 -3.21 17.88 -13.98
N GLN A 346 -2.76 19.11 -13.79
CA GLN A 346 -1.61 19.67 -14.51
C GLN A 346 -0.47 19.85 -13.51
N LEU A 347 0.59 19.07 -13.68
CA LEU A 347 1.76 19.10 -12.82
C LEU A 347 2.92 19.82 -13.51
N ASP A 348 3.81 20.39 -12.72
CA ASP A 348 5.05 20.96 -13.23
C ASP A 348 6.10 19.86 -13.34
N LEU A 349 6.30 19.32 -14.54
CA LEU A 349 7.34 18.34 -14.84
C LEU A 349 8.65 19.10 -15.14
N PRO A 350 9.67 19.02 -14.26
CA PRO A 350 10.91 19.80 -14.49
C PRO A 350 11.55 19.48 -15.83
N ALA A 351 12.14 20.50 -16.46
CA ALA A 351 12.79 20.34 -17.75
C ALA A 351 13.95 19.32 -17.67
N GLY A 352 14.04 18.43 -18.65
CA GLY A 352 15.08 17.42 -18.72
C GLY A 352 14.81 16.16 -17.90
N THR A 353 13.72 16.10 -17.11
CA THR A 353 13.33 14.92 -16.34
C THR A 353 13.21 13.69 -17.25
N GLU A 354 12.67 13.86 -18.44
CA GLU A 354 12.49 12.80 -19.44
C GLU A 354 13.81 12.18 -19.92
N ASN A 355 14.93 12.91 -19.77
CA ASN A 355 16.27 12.44 -20.16
C ASN A 355 17.01 11.74 -19.01
N ASN A 356 16.44 11.75 -17.80
CA ASN A 356 16.99 11.10 -16.61
C ASN A 356 16.00 10.05 -16.12
N PRO A 357 16.23 8.75 -16.41
CA PRO A 357 15.29 7.68 -16.04
C PRO A 357 14.93 7.66 -14.56
N GLN A 358 15.91 7.90 -13.68
CA GLN A 358 15.67 7.88 -12.24
C GLN A 358 14.78 9.05 -11.79
N ALA A 359 15.06 10.25 -12.30
CA ALA A 359 14.26 11.45 -11.99
C ALA A 359 12.82 11.31 -12.50
N LEU A 360 12.66 10.72 -13.71
CA LEU A 360 11.35 10.47 -14.28
C LEU A 360 10.56 9.47 -13.42
N ASP A 361 11.18 8.36 -13.05
CA ASP A 361 10.52 7.33 -12.23
C ASP A 361 10.13 7.89 -10.84
N GLU A 362 11.01 8.70 -10.23
CA GLU A 362 10.72 9.35 -8.94
C GLU A 362 9.54 10.33 -9.05
N PHE A 363 9.47 11.10 -10.11
CA PHE A 363 8.35 12.02 -10.39
C PHE A 363 7.05 11.22 -10.57
N LEU A 364 7.09 10.18 -11.41
CA LEU A 364 5.92 9.34 -11.71
C LEU A 364 5.38 8.63 -10.45
N ASP A 365 6.25 8.22 -9.54
CA ASP A 365 5.82 7.61 -8.27
C ASP A 365 4.96 8.57 -7.44
N GLY A 366 5.37 9.84 -7.36
CA GLY A 366 4.59 10.85 -6.66
C GLY A 366 3.20 11.03 -7.30
N VAL A 367 3.12 10.90 -8.63
CA VAL A 367 1.85 10.97 -9.36
C VAL A 367 0.98 9.75 -9.04
N PHE A 368 1.55 8.55 -9.10
CA PHE A 368 0.79 7.31 -8.93
C PHE A 368 0.36 7.06 -7.47
N ASP A 369 1.02 7.69 -6.50
CA ASP A 369 0.56 7.72 -5.11
C ASP A 369 -0.77 8.50 -4.98
N LYS A 370 -0.98 9.50 -5.83
CA LYS A 370 -2.18 10.36 -5.83
C LYS A 370 -3.26 9.86 -6.80
N PHE A 371 -2.85 9.39 -7.98
CA PHE A 371 -3.74 8.96 -9.06
C PHE A 371 -3.54 7.47 -9.34
N SER A 372 -4.33 6.62 -8.67
CA SER A 372 -4.26 5.18 -8.86
C SER A 372 -5.01 4.74 -10.14
N ASP A 373 -4.56 3.65 -10.72
CA ASP A 373 -5.25 2.98 -11.83
C ASP A 373 -6.67 2.57 -11.40
N SER A 374 -7.57 2.42 -12.36
CA SER A 374 -8.94 1.94 -12.16
C SER A 374 -9.21 0.81 -13.17
N GLY A 375 -8.93 -0.42 -12.76
CA GLY A 375 -9.03 -1.57 -13.65
C GLY A 375 -8.14 -1.40 -14.88
N ASP A 376 -8.75 -1.36 -16.04
CA ASP A 376 -8.07 -1.18 -17.35
C ASP A 376 -7.80 0.29 -17.72
N LEU A 377 -8.21 1.23 -16.86
CA LEU A 377 -7.85 2.65 -16.99
C LEU A 377 -6.55 2.90 -16.23
N LEU A 378 -5.48 3.16 -16.95
CA LEU A 378 -4.14 3.32 -16.40
C LEU A 378 -3.77 4.79 -16.33
N THR A 379 -3.20 5.24 -15.23
CA THR A 379 -2.70 6.61 -15.07
C THR A 379 -1.40 6.78 -15.86
N ALA A 380 -1.27 7.89 -16.57
CA ALA A 380 -0.06 8.23 -17.31
C ALA A 380 0.19 9.75 -17.24
N VAL A 381 1.47 10.13 -17.42
CA VAL A 381 1.88 11.53 -17.47
C VAL A 381 2.30 11.88 -18.89
N VAL A 382 1.82 13.00 -19.39
CA VAL A 382 2.16 13.50 -20.74
C VAL A 382 3.58 14.09 -20.72
N LEU A 383 4.47 13.51 -21.54
CA LEU A 383 5.82 14.03 -21.77
C LEU A 383 5.82 15.12 -22.85
N SER A 384 5.04 14.89 -23.92
CA SER A 384 4.84 15.88 -24.99
C SER A 384 3.48 15.67 -25.63
N ALA A 385 2.90 16.75 -26.11
CA ALA A 385 1.59 16.72 -26.78
C ALA A 385 1.58 17.66 -27.98
N SER A 386 1.07 17.14 -29.09
CA SER A 386 0.80 17.88 -30.31
C SER A 386 -0.51 17.37 -30.92
N PRO A 387 -1.10 18.06 -31.89
CA PRO A 387 -2.31 17.54 -32.55
C PRO A 387 -2.16 16.18 -33.24
N THR A 388 -0.93 15.77 -33.54
CA THR A 388 -0.65 14.52 -34.30
C THR A 388 0.04 13.44 -33.46
N GLU A 389 0.54 13.78 -32.26
CA GLU A 389 1.28 12.82 -31.42
C GLU A 389 1.17 13.22 -29.95
N VAL A 390 0.91 12.25 -29.09
CA VAL A 390 1.01 12.41 -27.64
C VAL A 390 1.93 11.33 -27.09
N LYS A 391 2.98 11.72 -26.38
CA LYS A 391 3.88 10.82 -25.68
C LYS A 391 3.53 10.81 -24.19
N LEU A 392 3.37 9.61 -23.64
CA LEU A 392 2.88 9.35 -22.30
C LEU A 392 3.87 8.45 -21.58
N ALA A 393 4.13 8.72 -20.30
CA ALA A 393 5.00 7.87 -19.49
C ALA A 393 4.22 7.22 -18.36
N ARG A 394 4.48 5.92 -18.15
CA ARG A 394 4.09 5.18 -16.95
C ARG A 394 5.33 4.79 -16.13
N SER A 395 6.46 4.68 -16.79
CA SER A 395 7.80 4.56 -16.18
C SER A 395 8.83 5.04 -17.20
N SER A 396 10.08 5.15 -16.80
CA SER A 396 11.19 5.47 -17.72
C SER A 396 11.35 4.43 -18.83
N ARG A 397 10.84 3.22 -18.64
CA ARG A 397 10.90 2.13 -19.62
C ARG A 397 9.57 1.90 -20.34
N GLU A 398 8.49 2.49 -19.86
CA GLU A 398 7.15 2.34 -20.44
C GLU A 398 6.67 3.70 -20.93
N ILE A 399 7.15 4.06 -22.12
CA ILE A 399 6.76 5.28 -22.83
C ILE A 399 5.83 4.86 -23.98
N ILE A 400 4.63 5.40 -23.96
CA ILE A 400 3.56 5.09 -24.90
C ILE A 400 3.41 6.28 -25.84
N THR A 401 3.42 6.01 -27.14
CA THR A 401 3.21 7.05 -28.17
C THR A 401 1.86 6.81 -28.84
N VAL A 402 0.97 7.80 -28.75
CA VAL A 402 -0.35 7.76 -29.38
C VAL A 402 -0.30 8.64 -30.62
N THR A 403 -0.52 8.02 -31.79
CA THR A 403 -0.52 8.70 -33.10
C THR A 403 -1.78 8.44 -33.91
N ASP A 404 -2.65 7.54 -33.42
CA ASP A 404 -3.88 7.17 -34.14
C ASP A 404 -4.82 8.38 -34.22
N LYS A 405 -5.16 8.79 -35.45
CA LYS A 405 -6.01 9.95 -35.73
C LYS A 405 -7.42 9.84 -35.13
N LYS A 406 -7.98 8.64 -35.07
CA LYS A 406 -9.32 8.42 -34.48
C LYS A 406 -9.27 8.66 -32.97
N VAL A 407 -8.23 8.15 -32.32
CA VAL A 407 -8.02 8.32 -30.88
C VAL A 407 -7.75 9.79 -30.55
N LEU A 408 -6.80 10.41 -31.24
CA LEU A 408 -6.47 11.82 -31.02
C LEU A 408 -7.64 12.74 -31.36
N GLY A 409 -8.54 12.33 -32.28
CA GLY A 409 -9.75 13.06 -32.61
C GLY A 409 -10.69 13.28 -31.42
N VAL A 410 -10.73 12.31 -30.49
CA VAL A 410 -11.56 12.41 -29.27
C VAL A 410 -11.07 13.57 -28.37
N VAL A 411 -9.75 13.75 -28.28
CA VAL A 411 -9.12 14.78 -27.45
C VAL A 411 -8.58 15.96 -28.26
N ALA A 412 -8.95 16.05 -29.56
CA ALA A 412 -8.40 17.06 -30.47
C ALA A 412 -8.57 18.50 -29.98
N ARG A 413 -9.71 18.80 -29.33
CA ARG A 413 -9.94 20.12 -28.75
C ARG A 413 -8.94 20.44 -27.64
N ALA A 414 -8.61 19.43 -26.81
CA ALA A 414 -7.67 19.59 -25.68
C ALA A 414 -6.20 19.65 -26.14
N LEU A 415 -5.92 19.17 -27.35
CA LEU A 415 -4.58 19.24 -27.96
C LEU A 415 -4.33 20.56 -28.70
N ASN A 416 -5.35 21.40 -28.85
CA ASN A 416 -5.26 22.66 -29.54
C ASN A 416 -4.76 23.77 -28.61
N ASP A 417 -3.89 24.64 -29.11
CA ASP A 417 -3.35 25.77 -28.34
C ASP A 417 -4.43 26.76 -27.88
N LYS A 418 -5.58 26.76 -28.56
CA LYS A 418 -6.73 27.62 -28.23
C LYS A 418 -7.64 26.98 -27.16
N ALA A 419 -7.32 25.77 -26.68
CA ALA A 419 -8.08 25.11 -25.59
C ALA A 419 -7.97 25.96 -24.31
N LYS A 420 -9.03 25.90 -23.50
CA LYS A 420 -9.01 26.52 -22.17
C LYS A 420 -7.87 25.90 -21.34
N PRO A 421 -7.15 26.68 -20.53
CA PRO A 421 -5.99 26.18 -19.80
C PRO A 421 -6.27 24.89 -18.99
N GLU A 422 -7.45 24.78 -18.36
CA GLU A 422 -7.86 23.64 -17.55
C GLU A 422 -8.20 22.40 -18.38
N GLN A 423 -8.48 22.57 -19.67
CA GLN A 423 -8.84 21.46 -20.57
C GLN A 423 -7.66 20.99 -21.42
N ARG A 424 -6.60 21.80 -21.46
CA ARG A 424 -5.49 21.58 -22.38
C ARG A 424 -4.59 20.45 -21.93
N ILE A 425 -4.37 19.49 -22.83
CA ILE A 425 -3.36 18.43 -22.65
C ILE A 425 -2.01 19.00 -23.11
N LYS A 426 -1.06 19.06 -22.17
CA LYS A 426 0.30 19.54 -22.43
C LYS A 426 1.29 18.77 -21.54
N ARG A 427 2.56 19.05 -21.70
CA ARG A 427 3.61 18.44 -20.88
C ARG A 427 3.28 18.57 -19.38
N GLY A 428 3.35 17.46 -18.63
CA GLY A 428 3.01 17.38 -17.21
C GLY A 428 1.54 17.12 -16.91
N SER A 429 0.67 17.02 -17.94
CA SER A 429 -0.75 16.63 -17.73
C SER A 429 -0.84 15.18 -17.23
N VAL A 430 -1.65 14.94 -16.20
CA VAL A 430 -2.00 13.59 -15.73
C VAL A 430 -3.29 13.17 -16.43
N VAL A 431 -3.24 12.05 -17.14
CA VAL A 431 -4.38 11.53 -17.92
C VAL A 431 -4.57 10.05 -17.64
N TYR A 432 -5.79 9.55 -17.89
CA TYR A 432 -6.03 8.11 -17.94
C TYR A 432 -5.93 7.63 -19.39
N ILE A 433 -5.32 6.47 -19.54
CA ILE A 433 -5.21 5.78 -20.84
C ILE A 433 -5.81 4.38 -20.73
N ARG A 434 -6.28 3.87 -21.86
CA ARG A 434 -6.84 2.52 -21.95
C ARG A 434 -6.39 1.88 -23.24
N LYS A 435 -6.05 0.59 -23.17
CA LYS A 435 -5.70 -0.17 -24.37
C LYS A 435 -6.97 -0.63 -25.08
N LEU A 436 -7.07 -0.38 -26.38
CA LEU A 436 -8.16 -0.78 -27.26
C LEU A 436 -7.58 -1.55 -28.45
N GLY A 437 -7.58 -2.87 -28.35
CA GLY A 437 -6.85 -3.71 -29.31
C GLY A 437 -5.35 -3.37 -29.25
N ASP A 438 -4.78 -2.97 -30.36
CA ASP A 438 -3.37 -2.59 -30.44
C ASP A 438 -3.12 -1.10 -30.16
N ASN A 439 -4.17 -0.30 -30.05
CA ASN A 439 -4.07 1.15 -29.87
C ASN A 439 -4.34 1.57 -28.41
N TRP A 440 -3.83 2.74 -28.02
CA TRP A 440 -4.10 3.36 -26.74
C TRP A 440 -5.00 4.58 -26.93
N GLU A 441 -6.07 4.68 -26.13
CA GLU A 441 -6.92 5.88 -26.09
C GLU A 441 -6.65 6.68 -24.83
N ILE A 442 -6.81 8.01 -24.93
CA ILE A 442 -6.82 8.93 -23.78
C ILE A 442 -8.29 9.11 -23.39
N ILE A 443 -8.62 8.89 -22.13
CA ILE A 443 -10.00 8.91 -21.63
C ILE A 443 -9.99 9.51 -20.20
N ASN A 444 -11.15 9.89 -19.70
CA ASN A 444 -11.32 10.34 -18.32
C ASN A 444 -11.95 9.25 -17.47
N LEU A 445 -11.73 9.34 -16.17
CA LEU A 445 -12.54 8.61 -15.22
C LEU A 445 -14.01 9.04 -15.38
N PRO A 446 -14.94 8.08 -15.47
CA PRO A 446 -16.34 8.44 -15.61
C PRO A 446 -16.89 9.18 -14.39
N SER A 447 -17.55 10.30 -14.62
CA SER A 447 -18.31 11.03 -13.59
C SER A 447 -19.66 10.39 -13.32
N VAL A 448 -20.13 9.55 -14.26
CA VAL A 448 -21.40 8.83 -14.16
C VAL A 448 -21.19 7.43 -13.60
N GLN A 449 -22.25 6.89 -13.03
CA GLN A 449 -22.23 5.54 -12.46
C GLN A 449 -23.41 4.74 -13.03
N ALA A 450 -23.24 3.45 -13.12
CA ALA A 450 -24.30 2.52 -13.48
C ALA A 450 -24.27 1.30 -12.57
N ALA A 451 -25.37 0.60 -12.51
CA ALA A 451 -25.49 -0.63 -11.73
C ALA A 451 -26.29 -1.66 -12.54
N PHE A 452 -26.09 -2.92 -12.22
CA PHE A 452 -26.74 -4.03 -12.90
C PHE A 452 -27.09 -5.12 -11.89
N VAL A 453 -28.28 -5.72 -12.04
CA VAL A 453 -28.65 -6.92 -11.31
C VAL A 453 -29.43 -7.86 -12.24
N ALA A 454 -29.07 -9.13 -12.21
CA ALA A 454 -29.79 -10.20 -12.90
C ALA A 454 -30.35 -11.17 -11.86
N LEU A 455 -31.62 -11.48 -12.00
CA LEU A 455 -32.34 -12.37 -11.09
C LEU A 455 -32.85 -13.60 -11.86
N SER A 456 -32.85 -14.74 -11.18
CA SER A 456 -33.51 -15.95 -11.66
C SER A 456 -35.04 -15.75 -11.62
N PRO A 457 -35.76 -15.95 -12.72
CA PRO A 457 -37.20 -15.74 -12.69
C PRO A 457 -37.96 -16.81 -11.92
N GLN A 458 -37.33 -17.95 -11.64
CA GLN A 458 -37.95 -19.07 -10.92
C GLN A 458 -38.04 -18.83 -9.42
N ASP A 459 -36.98 -18.29 -8.82
CA ASP A 459 -36.82 -18.20 -7.36
C ASP A 459 -36.38 -16.82 -6.87
N GLY A 460 -36.10 -15.88 -7.78
CA GLY A 460 -35.61 -14.54 -7.44
C GLY A 460 -34.15 -14.48 -7.02
N ALA A 461 -33.40 -15.58 -7.15
CA ALA A 461 -32.00 -15.64 -6.76
C ALA A 461 -31.14 -14.69 -7.62
N ILE A 462 -30.19 -14.00 -6.98
CA ILE A 462 -29.26 -13.10 -7.70
C ILE A 462 -28.26 -13.92 -8.49
N ARG A 463 -28.27 -13.77 -9.81
CA ARG A 463 -27.35 -14.44 -10.75
C ARG A 463 -26.09 -13.61 -11.01
N ALA A 464 -26.23 -12.27 -10.99
CA ALA A 464 -25.13 -11.32 -11.14
C ALA A 464 -25.51 -10.00 -10.50
N MET A 465 -24.53 -9.29 -9.92
CA MET A 465 -24.79 -7.98 -9.31
C MET A 465 -23.53 -7.11 -9.41
N VAL A 466 -23.67 -5.93 -10.01
CA VAL A 466 -22.61 -4.92 -10.14
C VAL A 466 -23.17 -3.59 -9.61
N GLY A 467 -22.63 -3.08 -8.52
CA GLY A 467 -23.14 -1.89 -7.81
C GLY A 467 -22.56 -0.56 -8.29
N GLY A 468 -21.57 -0.59 -9.19
CA GLY A 468 -20.92 0.62 -9.67
C GLY A 468 -19.81 0.33 -10.67
N PHE A 469 -19.19 1.40 -11.18
CA PHE A 469 -18.11 1.31 -12.17
C PHE A 469 -16.84 0.67 -11.58
N ASP A 470 -16.48 1.05 -10.35
CA ASP A 470 -15.25 0.57 -9.69
C ASP A 470 -15.51 0.53 -8.17
N PHE A 471 -15.43 -0.67 -7.60
CA PHE A 471 -15.66 -0.91 -6.16
C PHE A 471 -14.60 -0.20 -5.29
N TYR A 472 -13.35 -0.18 -5.74
CA TYR A 472 -12.23 0.36 -4.93
C TYR A 472 -12.22 1.89 -4.91
N ARG A 473 -12.91 2.53 -5.85
CA ARG A 473 -13.11 3.98 -5.86
C ARG A 473 -14.43 4.39 -5.17
N GLY A 474 -15.35 3.45 -5.04
CA GLY A 474 -16.61 3.71 -4.35
C GLY A 474 -17.40 2.45 -4.10
N ASN A 475 -17.39 2.01 -2.85
CA ASN A 475 -18.06 0.78 -2.42
C ASN A 475 -19.57 0.91 -2.26
N PHE A 476 -20.15 2.09 -2.54
CA PHE A 476 -21.59 2.31 -2.50
C PHE A 476 -22.28 1.45 -3.55
N ASN A 477 -23.06 0.47 -3.08
CA ASN A 477 -23.76 -0.50 -3.93
C ASN A 477 -25.10 0.08 -4.40
N ARG A 478 -25.14 0.56 -5.61
CA ARG A 478 -26.34 1.21 -6.18
C ARG A 478 -27.51 0.24 -6.41
N VAL A 479 -27.26 -1.06 -6.41
CA VAL A 479 -28.34 -2.06 -6.49
C VAL A 479 -29.10 -2.12 -5.17
N THR A 480 -28.41 -2.04 -4.02
CA THR A 480 -29.03 -2.28 -2.70
C THR A 480 -29.17 -0.99 -1.85
N GLN A 481 -28.39 0.05 -2.14
CA GLN A 481 -28.31 1.26 -1.30
C GLN A 481 -28.86 2.52 -1.98
N ALA A 482 -29.05 2.52 -3.31
CA ALA A 482 -29.58 3.69 -4.02
C ALA A 482 -31.10 3.67 -3.99
N TRP A 483 -31.68 4.35 -3.00
CA TRP A 483 -33.13 4.47 -2.85
C TRP A 483 -33.68 5.44 -3.90
N ARG A 484 -34.20 4.89 -4.98
CA ARG A 484 -34.82 5.66 -6.07
C ARG A 484 -36.29 5.32 -6.20
N GLN A 485 -37.10 6.32 -6.49
CA GLN A 485 -38.51 6.14 -6.80
C GLN A 485 -38.63 5.31 -8.11
N PRO A 486 -39.31 4.18 -8.10
CA PRO A 486 -39.35 3.28 -9.26
C PRO A 486 -40.11 3.85 -10.47
N GLY A 487 -40.99 4.84 -10.22
CA GLY A 487 -41.77 5.44 -11.29
C GLY A 487 -42.58 4.39 -12.06
N SER A 488 -42.58 4.41 -13.36
CA SER A 488 -43.31 3.48 -14.25
C SER A 488 -42.82 2.02 -14.17
N ASN A 489 -41.76 1.79 -13.60
CA ASN A 489 -41.32 0.39 -13.33
C ASN A 489 -42.20 -0.34 -12.32
N UNK A 490 -42.69 0.30 -11.57
CA UNK A 490 -43.56 -0.20 -10.55
C UNK A 490 -44.98 -0.34 -10.98
N UNK A 491 -45.06 0.08 -11.85
CA UNK A 491 -46.36 0.09 -12.36
C UNK A 491 -46.78 -1.17 -13.00
N UNK A 492 -46.12 -1.65 -12.94
CA UNK A 492 -46.65 -2.54 -13.56
C UNK A 492 -47.03 -3.79 -13.29
N UNK A 493 -47.62 -3.56 -12.69
CA UNK A 493 -47.92 -4.53 -12.31
C UNK A 493 -48.17 -5.53 -13.17
N UNK A 494 -47.73 -5.35 -13.78
CA UNK A 494 -48.21 -6.30 -14.25
C UNK A 494 -47.38 -7.46 -14.36
N UNK A 495 -47.59 -7.88 -14.03
CA UNK A 495 -47.20 -9.03 -14.04
C UNK A 495 -45.92 -9.54 -14.63
N UNK A 496 -46.01 -10.15 -15.16
CA UNK A 496 -45.02 -10.81 -15.74
C UNK A 496 -44.11 -10.08 -16.62
N ALA A 497 -44.66 -9.55 -17.44
CA ALA A 497 -43.85 -8.83 -18.42
C ALA A 497 -43.08 -7.70 -17.75
N SER A 498 -43.60 -7.16 -16.70
CA SER A 498 -42.94 -6.08 -15.95
C SER A 498 -41.74 -6.57 -15.14
N ARG A 499 -41.73 -7.77 -14.62
CA ARG A 499 -40.58 -8.33 -13.88
C ARG A 499 -39.33 -8.42 -14.76
N ALA A 500 -39.48 -8.91 -15.96
CA ALA A 500 -38.38 -9.00 -16.93
C ALA A 500 -37.83 -7.60 -17.28
N ARG A 501 -38.70 -6.62 -17.41
CA ARG A 501 -38.32 -5.23 -17.68
C ARG A 501 -37.62 -4.56 -16.49
N THR A 502 -38.08 -4.84 -15.30
CA THR A 502 -37.47 -4.27 -14.07
C THR A 502 -36.03 -4.75 -13.92
N SER A 503 -35.79 -6.04 -14.12
CA SER A 503 -34.44 -6.61 -14.02
C SER A 503 -33.48 -6.07 -15.08
N SER A 504 -34.00 -5.72 -16.27
CA SER A 504 -33.17 -5.18 -17.35
C SER A 504 -33.02 -3.64 -17.30
N ARG A 505 -33.87 -2.96 -16.54
CA ARG A 505 -33.92 -1.49 -16.51
C ARG A 505 -33.67 -0.87 -15.16
N SER A 506 -33.17 -1.62 -14.22
CA SER A 506 -32.90 -1.10 -12.88
C SER A 506 -31.90 0.06 -12.89
N SER A 507 -31.08 0.16 -13.92
CA SER A 507 -30.09 1.23 -14.05
C SER A 507 -30.52 2.41 -14.93
N THR A 508 -31.57 2.23 -15.77
CA THR A 508 -32.09 3.30 -16.64
C THR A 508 -33.60 3.25 -16.65
N PRO A 509 -34.28 4.11 -15.93
CA PRO A 509 -35.73 4.19 -16.04
C PRO A 509 -36.08 4.72 -17.44
N ARG A 510 -36.44 3.82 -18.34
CA ARG A 510 -37.12 4.23 -19.56
C ARG A 510 -38.50 4.75 -19.16
N ARG A 511 -38.81 5.93 -19.59
CA ARG A 511 -40.19 6.37 -19.60
C ARG A 511 -40.99 5.34 -20.41
N SER A 512 -41.86 4.63 -19.75
CA SER A 512 -42.86 3.90 -20.50
C SER A 512 -43.67 4.95 -21.25
N SER A 513 -43.64 4.94 -22.56
CA SER A 513 -44.71 5.54 -23.28
C SER A 513 -45.97 4.85 -22.78
N ALA A 514 -46.70 5.52 -21.97
CA ALA A 514 -48.03 5.07 -21.62
C ALA A 514 -48.84 5.04 -22.92
N ALA A 515 -49.21 3.86 -23.31
CA ALA A 515 -50.33 3.70 -24.21
C ALA A 515 -51.58 3.65 -23.37
#